data_915f41438387595a66c1a19b041df497
#
_entry.id   915f41438387595a66c1a19b041df497
#
_cell.length_a   1.000
_cell.length_b   1.000
_cell.length_c   1.000
_cell.angle_alpha   90.00
_cell.angle_beta   90.00
_cell.angle_gamma   90.00
#
_symmetry.space_group_name_H-M   'P 1'
#
loop_
_entity.id
_entity.type
_entity.pdbx_description
1 polymer ?
#
loop_
_entity_poly.entity_id
_entity_poly.type
_entity_poly.pdbx_seq_one_letter_code
_entity_poly.pdbx_strand_id
1 'polypeptide(L)'
;MTSVPVARNVAAQPTDQSSTRPPAPGGHVLIASDKFKGSLTAAEVGAAVGAGLRRVVPDLDVVVVPVADGGDGTLAAAFAAGYSRIPVAAAGPTGEPVDTCYARLGDVAVVELADVSGLSQLPGGRLAPLTAGSRGTGEVIAAALDAGCRRIVVGIGGSAGTDGGAALAEIDRLDLTGMHPRLVAAEIVVACDVDNPLTGPKGAAAVYGPQKGAGPADVEKLDAAVGHWADAVAAATGADLRDSPGAGAAGGVGFAALALLGATLRPGIDLILDLVDFHDQLVGATLVITGEGSLDEQTLHGKAPAGVSSAAVAAGIPVVAVCGRNLLSDGQLRASGIVAAYSLLEIEPDPARCMADAGRLLERLAETIAADQLAASRRVGQR
;
A
#
# COMPACT_ATOMS: atom_id res chain seq x y z
N MET A 1 34.17 29.45 -27.27
CA MET A 1 32.74 29.48 -27.62
C MET A 1 32.48 28.25 -28.47
N THR A 2 32.07 27.17 -27.84
CA THR A 2 31.67 25.91 -28.53
C THR A 2 30.32 25.53 -27.97
N SER A 3 29.30 25.63 -28.80
CA SER A 3 27.90 25.32 -28.52
C SER A 3 27.69 23.81 -28.38
N VAL A 4 27.07 23.43 -27.25
CA VAL A 4 26.57 22.06 -26.99
C VAL A 4 25.20 21.93 -27.67
N PRO A 5 24.93 20.85 -28.44
CA PRO A 5 23.60 20.65 -29.04
C PRO A 5 22.62 20.13 -28.04
N VAL A 6 21.43 20.74 -28.00
CA VAL A 6 20.25 20.32 -27.25
C VAL A 6 19.73 19.01 -27.84
N ALA A 7 19.73 17.96 -27.05
CA ALA A 7 19.14 16.67 -27.40
C ALA A 7 17.60 16.80 -27.48
N ARG A 8 17.04 16.43 -28.62
CA ARG A 8 15.60 16.35 -28.86
C ARG A 8 14.99 15.20 -28.06
N ASN A 9 13.96 15.54 -27.30
CA ASN A 9 13.06 14.60 -26.62
C ASN A 9 12.42 13.67 -27.67
N VAL A 10 12.81 12.40 -27.65
CA VAL A 10 12.11 11.35 -28.39
C VAL A 10 11.03 10.82 -27.44
N ALA A 11 9.79 11.19 -27.70
CA ALA A 11 8.63 10.62 -27.02
C ALA A 11 8.61 9.10 -27.25
N ALA A 12 8.74 8.34 -26.17
CA ALA A 12 8.50 6.91 -26.18
C ALA A 12 7.03 6.64 -26.51
N GLN A 13 6.77 5.88 -27.56
CA GLN A 13 5.44 5.40 -27.89
C GLN A 13 5.00 4.40 -26.80
N PRO A 14 3.78 4.49 -26.28
CA PRO A 14 3.26 3.50 -25.36
C PRO A 14 3.12 2.17 -26.09
N THR A 15 3.72 1.11 -25.56
CA THR A 15 3.43 -0.27 -25.96
C THR A 15 2.04 -0.63 -25.47
N ASP A 16 1.07 -0.55 -26.37
CA ASP A 16 -0.29 -0.98 -26.19
C ASP A 16 -0.35 -2.52 -26.00
N GLN A 17 -0.42 -2.95 -24.74
CA GLN A 17 -0.85 -4.28 -24.31
C GLN A 17 -1.70 -4.16 -23.04
N SER A 18 -2.62 -3.20 -22.98
CA SER A 18 -3.70 -3.27 -22.02
C SER A 18 -4.75 -4.24 -22.57
N SER A 19 -4.92 -5.40 -21.93
CA SER A 19 -6.06 -6.28 -22.18
C SER A 19 -7.31 -5.66 -21.56
N THR A 20 -7.75 -4.50 -22.09
CA THR A 20 -9.01 -3.90 -21.69
C THR A 20 -10.14 -4.79 -22.18
N ARG A 21 -10.77 -5.50 -21.25
CA ARG A 21 -12.03 -6.21 -21.52
C ARG A 21 -13.04 -5.19 -22.02
N PRO A 22 -13.68 -5.41 -23.19
CA PRO A 22 -14.72 -4.49 -23.65
C PRO A 22 -15.84 -4.40 -22.60
N PRO A 23 -16.38 -3.20 -22.31
CA PRO A 23 -17.45 -3.03 -21.33
C PRO A 23 -18.64 -3.92 -21.70
N ALA A 24 -19.20 -4.62 -20.71
CA ALA A 24 -20.40 -5.42 -20.90
C ALA A 24 -21.60 -4.53 -21.29
N PRO A 25 -22.55 -5.00 -22.11
CA PRO A 25 -23.72 -4.23 -22.53
C PRO A 25 -24.70 -3.93 -21.39
N GLY A 26 -24.32 -3.35 -20.32
CA GLY A 26 -25.12 -3.05 -19.12
C GLY A 26 -24.28 -2.52 -18.00
N GLY A 27 -22.98 -2.42 -18.23
CA GLY A 27 -22.00 -2.03 -17.21
C GLY A 27 -21.70 -3.14 -16.20
N HIS A 28 -20.81 -2.86 -15.27
CA HIS A 28 -20.41 -3.80 -14.21
C HIS A 28 -20.37 -3.12 -12.85
N VAL A 29 -20.33 -3.91 -11.78
CA VAL A 29 -19.99 -3.46 -10.43
C VAL A 29 -18.52 -3.71 -10.19
N LEU A 30 -17.79 -2.66 -9.81
CA LEU A 30 -16.37 -2.74 -9.48
C LEU A 30 -16.20 -2.83 -7.97
N ILE A 31 -15.54 -3.89 -7.49
CA ILE A 31 -15.24 -4.08 -6.07
C ILE A 31 -13.76 -3.84 -5.86
N ALA A 32 -13.42 -2.78 -5.10
CA ALA A 32 -12.06 -2.37 -4.80
C ALA A 32 -11.91 -2.11 -3.31
N SER A 33 -11.72 -3.19 -2.54
CA SER A 33 -11.60 -3.18 -1.09
C SER A 33 -10.20 -3.54 -0.64
N ASP A 34 -9.77 -2.95 0.46
CA ASP A 34 -8.63 -3.43 1.23
C ASP A 34 -9.05 -4.68 2.03
N LYS A 35 -8.04 -5.34 2.63
CA LYS A 35 -8.24 -6.48 3.53
C LYS A 35 -9.02 -6.11 4.79
N PHE A 36 -9.71 -7.06 5.37
CA PHE A 36 -10.25 -6.97 6.72
C PHE A 36 -9.21 -7.56 7.67
N LYS A 37 -8.39 -6.70 8.25
CA LYS A 37 -7.20 -7.09 9.03
C LYS A 37 -7.52 -8.13 10.10
N GLY A 38 -6.79 -9.25 10.08
CA GLY A 38 -6.97 -10.37 10.99
C GLY A 38 -8.14 -11.31 10.65
N SER A 39 -8.81 -11.11 9.49
CA SER A 39 -10.00 -11.85 9.09
C SER A 39 -9.95 -12.28 7.62
N LEU A 40 -9.98 -11.36 6.66
CA LEU A 40 -10.00 -11.65 5.23
C LEU A 40 -8.97 -10.85 4.46
N THR A 41 -8.37 -11.45 3.45
CA THR A 41 -7.59 -10.76 2.41
C THR A 41 -8.51 -9.89 1.55
N ALA A 42 -7.94 -8.90 0.86
CA ALA A 42 -8.68 -8.04 -0.09
C ALA A 42 -9.40 -8.86 -1.19
N ALA A 43 -8.77 -9.92 -1.68
CA ALA A 43 -9.36 -10.81 -2.68
C ALA A 43 -10.56 -11.60 -2.11
N GLU A 44 -10.46 -12.10 -0.87
CA GLU A 44 -11.56 -12.80 -0.20
C GLU A 44 -12.73 -11.87 0.10
N VAL A 45 -12.48 -10.61 0.50
CA VAL A 45 -13.52 -9.58 0.64
C VAL A 45 -14.25 -9.39 -0.69
N GLY A 46 -13.50 -9.17 -1.77
CA GLY A 46 -14.07 -8.99 -3.11
C GLY A 46 -14.88 -10.20 -3.57
N ALA A 47 -14.38 -11.41 -3.34
CA ALA A 47 -15.07 -12.65 -3.68
C ALA A 47 -16.39 -12.82 -2.90
N ALA A 48 -16.39 -12.57 -1.59
CA ALA A 48 -17.57 -12.67 -0.75
C ALA A 48 -18.63 -11.65 -1.14
N VAL A 49 -18.24 -10.37 -1.34
CA VAL A 49 -19.16 -9.33 -1.81
C VAL A 49 -19.74 -9.70 -3.18
N GLY A 50 -18.89 -10.11 -4.14
CA GLY A 50 -19.33 -10.52 -5.47
C GLY A 50 -20.29 -11.71 -5.45
N ALA A 51 -20.08 -12.69 -4.56
CA ALA A 51 -20.97 -13.83 -4.39
C ALA A 51 -22.36 -13.39 -3.88
N GLY A 52 -22.40 -12.53 -2.85
CA GLY A 52 -23.67 -12.01 -2.32
C GLY A 52 -24.45 -11.19 -3.35
N LEU A 53 -23.78 -10.32 -4.11
CA LEU A 53 -24.43 -9.55 -5.18
C LEU A 53 -25.07 -10.47 -6.23
N ARG A 54 -24.40 -11.54 -6.67
CA ARG A 54 -24.89 -12.48 -7.67
C ARG A 54 -26.02 -13.37 -7.18
N ARG A 55 -26.19 -13.57 -5.86
CA ARG A 55 -27.37 -14.25 -5.33
C ARG A 55 -28.66 -13.48 -5.62
N VAL A 56 -28.60 -12.14 -5.60
CA VAL A 56 -29.75 -11.27 -5.88
C VAL A 56 -29.87 -10.94 -7.36
N VAL A 57 -28.74 -10.78 -8.04
CA VAL A 57 -28.63 -10.43 -9.46
C VAL A 57 -27.71 -11.43 -10.16
N PRO A 58 -28.21 -12.62 -10.58
CA PRO A 58 -27.38 -13.73 -11.08
C PRO A 58 -26.47 -13.38 -12.25
N ASP A 59 -26.95 -12.55 -13.18
CA ASP A 59 -26.22 -12.16 -14.41
C ASP A 59 -25.39 -10.88 -14.23
N LEU A 60 -25.15 -10.44 -12.96
CA LEU A 60 -24.38 -9.25 -12.70
C LEU A 60 -22.92 -9.44 -13.08
N ASP A 61 -22.43 -8.57 -13.94
CA ASP A 61 -21.00 -8.48 -14.19
C ASP A 61 -20.31 -7.79 -12.98
N VAL A 62 -19.35 -8.48 -12.41
CA VAL A 62 -18.60 -8.03 -11.23
C VAL A 62 -17.12 -8.15 -11.52
N VAL A 63 -16.43 -7.04 -11.42
CA VAL A 63 -14.96 -6.95 -11.49
C VAL A 63 -14.42 -6.76 -10.09
N VAL A 64 -13.44 -7.56 -9.70
CA VAL A 64 -12.78 -7.47 -8.38
C VAL A 64 -11.34 -7.02 -8.58
N VAL A 65 -11.00 -5.90 -8.00
CA VAL A 65 -9.65 -5.31 -8.01
C VAL A 65 -9.21 -5.13 -6.56
N PRO A 66 -8.47 -6.09 -5.99
CA PRO A 66 -7.92 -5.93 -4.64
C PRO A 66 -7.00 -4.73 -4.57
N VAL A 67 -7.16 -3.91 -3.53
CA VAL A 67 -6.33 -2.73 -3.29
C VAL A 67 -5.66 -2.81 -1.91
N ALA A 68 -4.70 -1.95 -1.69
CA ALA A 68 -3.99 -1.76 -0.42
C ALA A 68 -3.57 -0.29 -0.28
N ASP A 69 -3.11 0.11 0.88
CA ASP A 69 -2.65 1.47 1.17
C ASP A 69 -1.12 1.64 1.10
N GLY A 70 -0.41 0.73 0.42
CA GLY A 70 1.06 0.75 0.34
C GLY A 70 1.76 0.07 1.52
N GLY A 71 1.01 -0.58 2.39
CA GLY A 71 1.51 -1.45 3.45
C GLY A 71 1.36 -2.94 3.08
N ASP A 72 1.08 -3.74 4.11
CA ASP A 72 0.76 -5.17 3.98
C ASP A 72 -0.43 -5.37 3.00
N GLY A 73 -0.25 -6.25 2.00
CA GLY A 73 -1.19 -6.50 0.91
C GLY A 73 -0.82 -5.86 -0.43
N THR A 74 0.22 -5.05 -0.49
CA THR A 74 0.73 -4.44 -1.73
C THR A 74 1.12 -5.50 -2.77
N LEU A 75 1.86 -6.55 -2.36
CA LEU A 75 2.20 -7.68 -3.24
C LEU A 75 0.96 -8.44 -3.72
N ALA A 76 -0.01 -8.65 -2.83
CA ALA A 76 -1.24 -9.35 -3.19
C ALA A 76 -2.04 -8.58 -4.25
N ALA A 77 -2.14 -7.25 -4.13
CA ALA A 77 -2.75 -6.39 -5.14
C ALA A 77 -2.01 -6.47 -6.49
N ALA A 78 -0.67 -6.41 -6.47
CA ALA A 78 0.15 -6.56 -7.67
C ALA A 78 -0.04 -7.94 -8.36
N PHE A 79 -0.09 -9.03 -7.58
CA PHE A 79 -0.35 -10.37 -8.15
C PHE A 79 -1.74 -10.47 -8.77
N ALA A 80 -2.75 -9.88 -8.13
CA ALA A 80 -4.10 -9.83 -8.69
C ALA A 80 -4.17 -9.03 -10.00
N ALA A 81 -3.29 -8.04 -10.16
CA ALA A 81 -3.12 -7.26 -11.39
C ALA A 81 -2.23 -7.94 -12.45
N GLY A 82 -1.86 -9.21 -12.25
CA GLY A 82 -1.12 -10.00 -13.26
C GLY A 82 0.40 -9.95 -13.15
N TYR A 83 0.95 -9.34 -12.09
CA TYR A 83 2.38 -9.40 -11.84
C TYR A 83 2.82 -10.83 -11.48
N SER A 84 3.96 -11.25 -11.97
CA SER A 84 4.55 -12.55 -11.64
C SER A 84 5.30 -12.51 -10.32
N ARG A 85 5.17 -13.57 -9.51
CA ARG A 85 5.91 -13.75 -8.28
C ARG A 85 7.34 -14.18 -8.58
N ILE A 86 8.33 -13.43 -8.11
CA ILE A 86 9.76 -13.75 -8.24
C ILE A 86 10.32 -14.04 -6.85
N PRO A 87 10.65 -15.29 -6.52
CA PRO A 87 11.16 -15.67 -5.21
C PRO A 87 12.56 -15.11 -4.96
N VAL A 88 12.83 -14.71 -3.73
CA VAL A 88 14.12 -14.22 -3.24
C VAL A 88 14.34 -14.73 -1.83
N ALA A 89 15.55 -15.14 -1.51
CA ALA A 89 15.98 -15.35 -0.12
C ALA A 89 16.68 -14.07 0.35
N ALA A 90 16.24 -13.53 1.48
CA ALA A 90 16.77 -12.28 2.02
C ALA A 90 16.89 -12.37 3.56
N ALA A 91 17.58 -11.41 4.16
CA ALA A 91 17.66 -11.30 5.61
C ALA A 91 16.31 -10.84 6.19
N GLY A 92 15.76 -11.57 7.13
CA GLY A 92 14.64 -11.13 7.95
C GLY A 92 15.01 -9.98 8.88
N PRO A 93 14.04 -9.45 9.65
CA PRO A 93 14.26 -8.27 10.47
C PRO A 93 15.36 -8.44 11.53
N THR A 94 15.61 -9.65 12.00
CA THR A 94 16.65 -9.97 13.01
C THR A 94 17.86 -10.71 12.41
N GLY A 95 17.93 -10.76 11.06
CA GLY A 95 19.08 -11.29 10.32
C GLY A 95 18.99 -12.76 9.92
N GLU A 96 17.98 -13.50 10.38
CA GLU A 96 17.73 -14.86 9.93
C GLU A 96 17.23 -14.86 8.49
N PRO A 97 17.63 -15.87 7.66
CA PRO A 97 17.12 -15.95 6.29
C PRO A 97 15.61 -16.14 6.26
N VAL A 98 14.94 -15.40 5.39
CA VAL A 98 13.53 -15.56 5.07
C VAL A 98 13.34 -15.78 3.58
N ASP A 99 12.43 -16.67 3.23
CA ASP A 99 11.95 -16.81 1.86
C ASP A 99 10.87 -15.77 1.60
N THR A 100 11.15 -14.85 0.70
CA THR A 100 10.25 -13.76 0.30
C THR A 100 10.14 -13.69 -1.22
N CYS A 101 9.53 -12.64 -1.74
CA CYS A 101 9.42 -12.41 -3.17
C CYS A 101 9.27 -10.92 -3.47
N TYR A 102 9.43 -10.57 -4.74
CA TYR A 102 8.86 -9.35 -5.29
C TYR A 102 7.91 -9.69 -6.44
N ALA A 103 6.99 -8.78 -6.75
CA ALA A 103 6.11 -8.92 -7.90
C ALA A 103 6.74 -8.21 -9.10
N ARG A 104 6.65 -8.81 -10.31
CA ARG A 104 7.25 -8.26 -11.53
C ARG A 104 6.30 -8.28 -12.71
N LEU A 105 6.23 -7.15 -13.42
CA LEU A 105 5.60 -7.04 -14.73
C LEU A 105 6.51 -6.21 -15.64
N GLY A 106 7.03 -6.83 -16.70
CA GLY A 106 8.00 -6.17 -17.58
C GLY A 106 9.27 -5.73 -16.85
N ASP A 107 9.53 -4.43 -16.81
CA ASP A 107 10.65 -3.78 -16.11
C ASP A 107 10.23 -3.09 -14.79
N VAL A 108 9.01 -3.32 -14.34
CA VAL A 108 8.48 -2.85 -13.05
C VAL A 108 8.58 -3.95 -12.01
N ALA A 109 9.11 -3.63 -10.83
CA ALA A 109 9.07 -4.47 -9.65
C ALA A 109 8.25 -3.81 -8.54
N VAL A 110 7.52 -4.63 -7.78
CA VAL A 110 6.83 -4.21 -6.54
C VAL A 110 7.43 -4.99 -5.38
N VAL A 111 7.91 -4.28 -4.38
CA VAL A 111 8.52 -4.81 -3.17
C VAL A 111 7.66 -4.41 -1.98
N GLU A 112 7.35 -5.35 -1.10
CA GLU A 112 6.63 -5.10 0.14
C GLU A 112 7.59 -5.30 1.33
N LEU A 113 7.90 -4.23 2.04
CA LEU A 113 8.79 -4.29 3.20
C LEU A 113 8.24 -5.24 4.28
N ALA A 114 6.94 -5.27 4.49
CA ALA A 114 6.30 -6.14 5.49
C ALA A 114 6.56 -7.63 5.25
N ASP A 115 6.74 -8.04 3.99
CA ASP A 115 6.97 -9.44 3.60
C ASP A 115 8.40 -9.93 3.91
N VAL A 116 9.34 -9.03 4.19
CA VAL A 116 10.75 -9.36 4.47
C VAL A 116 11.27 -8.76 5.76
N SER A 117 10.95 -7.51 6.05
CA SER A 117 11.45 -6.74 7.22
C SER A 117 10.31 -6.30 8.16
N GLY A 118 9.14 -6.94 8.07
CA GLY A 118 7.93 -6.58 8.81
C GLY A 118 7.82 -7.20 10.19
N LEU A 119 6.87 -6.68 10.98
CA LEU A 119 6.55 -7.21 12.32
C LEU A 119 6.10 -8.68 12.28
N SER A 120 5.45 -9.11 11.21
CA SER A 120 5.01 -10.50 11.00
C SER A 120 6.18 -11.47 10.79
N GLN A 121 7.34 -10.96 10.38
CA GLN A 121 8.55 -11.76 10.12
C GLN A 121 9.43 -11.92 11.37
N LEU A 122 9.06 -11.29 12.50
CA LEU A 122 9.83 -11.43 13.74
C LEU A 122 9.71 -12.86 14.29
N PRO A 123 10.84 -13.53 14.62
CA PRO A 123 10.85 -14.89 15.15
C PRO A 123 10.00 -15.03 16.40
N GLY A 124 8.99 -15.92 16.35
CA GLY A 124 8.06 -16.13 17.45
C GLY A 124 7.24 -14.90 17.84
N GLY A 125 7.10 -13.91 16.97
CA GLY A 125 6.37 -12.67 17.21
C GLY A 125 6.99 -11.77 18.27
N ARG A 126 8.25 -11.98 18.64
CA ARG A 126 8.93 -11.20 19.69
C ARG A 126 9.45 -9.90 19.12
N LEU A 127 8.93 -8.79 19.66
CA LEU A 127 9.36 -7.44 19.29
C LEU A 127 10.84 -7.23 19.60
N ALA A 128 11.57 -6.60 18.69
CA ALA A 128 13.02 -6.44 18.75
C ALA A 128 13.44 -5.00 18.34
N PRO A 129 12.99 -3.95 19.07
CA PRO A 129 13.08 -2.57 18.61
C PRO A 129 14.51 -2.08 18.37
N LEU A 130 15.50 -2.63 19.11
CA LEU A 130 16.90 -2.21 19.01
C LEU A 130 17.73 -3.01 17.99
N THR A 131 17.21 -4.13 17.50
CA THR A 131 17.98 -5.05 16.64
C THR A 131 17.29 -5.40 15.34
N ALA A 132 15.97 -5.13 15.23
CA ALA A 132 15.27 -5.32 13.97
C ALA A 132 15.69 -4.27 12.94
N GLY A 133 15.93 -4.70 11.70
CA GLY A 133 16.40 -3.84 10.61
C GLY A 133 15.71 -4.10 9.29
N SER A 134 16.04 -3.27 8.31
CA SER A 134 15.45 -3.26 6.97
C SER A 134 16.37 -3.80 5.88
N ARG A 135 17.49 -4.42 6.24
CA ARG A 135 18.52 -4.93 5.30
C ARG A 135 17.92 -5.81 4.21
N GLY A 136 17.04 -6.74 4.57
CA GLY A 136 16.42 -7.63 3.60
C GLY A 136 15.58 -6.92 2.55
N THR A 137 14.93 -5.81 2.90
CA THR A 137 14.24 -4.97 1.91
C THR A 137 15.21 -4.44 0.86
N GLY A 138 16.40 -3.99 1.27
CA GLY A 138 17.47 -3.58 0.34
C GLY A 138 17.95 -4.74 -0.54
N GLU A 139 18.08 -5.95 0.01
CA GLU A 139 18.48 -7.15 -0.73
C GLU A 139 17.43 -7.52 -1.81
N VAL A 140 16.12 -7.40 -1.50
CA VAL A 140 15.05 -7.62 -2.48
C VAL A 140 15.07 -6.55 -3.58
N ILE A 141 15.29 -5.28 -3.24
CA ILE A 141 15.46 -4.19 -4.22
C ILE A 141 16.66 -4.49 -5.13
N ALA A 142 17.78 -4.90 -4.57
CA ALA A 142 18.98 -5.26 -5.35
C ALA A 142 18.69 -6.43 -6.31
N ALA A 143 18.00 -7.47 -5.86
CA ALA A 143 17.60 -8.60 -6.70
C ALA A 143 16.68 -8.17 -7.87
N ALA A 144 15.77 -7.25 -7.64
CA ALA A 144 14.94 -6.68 -8.70
C ALA A 144 15.76 -5.87 -9.72
N LEU A 145 16.73 -5.09 -9.25
CA LEU A 145 17.68 -4.37 -10.12
C LEU A 145 18.55 -5.33 -10.93
N ASP A 146 19.07 -6.41 -10.33
CA ASP A 146 19.82 -7.45 -11.01
C ASP A 146 19.01 -8.14 -12.11
N ALA A 147 17.74 -8.37 -11.87
CA ALA A 147 16.80 -8.91 -12.84
C ALA A 147 16.44 -7.93 -13.96
N GLY A 148 16.95 -6.69 -13.93
CA GLY A 148 16.80 -5.68 -14.99
C GLY A 148 15.57 -4.79 -14.81
N CYS A 149 14.91 -4.80 -13.66
CA CYS A 149 13.84 -3.85 -13.38
C CYS A 149 14.41 -2.42 -13.32
N ARG A 150 13.67 -1.48 -13.90
CA ARG A 150 14.04 -0.06 -13.96
C ARG A 150 13.11 0.84 -13.18
N ARG A 151 11.92 0.36 -12.85
CA ARG A 151 10.99 1.01 -11.94
C ARG A 151 10.70 0.08 -10.77
N ILE A 152 10.96 0.55 -9.55
CA ILE A 152 10.72 -0.23 -8.33
C ILE A 152 9.77 0.55 -7.43
N VAL A 153 8.63 -0.04 -7.17
CA VAL A 153 7.64 0.46 -6.22
C VAL A 153 7.84 -0.28 -4.91
N VAL A 154 8.01 0.47 -3.82
CA VAL A 154 8.26 -0.11 -2.49
C VAL A 154 7.15 0.29 -1.54
N GLY A 155 6.36 -0.68 -1.10
CA GLY A 155 5.44 -0.50 0.01
C GLY A 155 6.18 -0.62 1.34
N ILE A 156 6.14 0.42 2.17
CA ILE A 156 6.95 0.47 3.41
C ILE A 156 6.16 0.36 4.71
N GLY A 157 4.85 0.12 4.66
CA GLY A 157 4.04 -0.15 5.84
C GLY A 157 4.45 -1.43 6.58
N GLY A 158 4.10 -1.55 7.87
CA GLY A 158 4.28 -2.78 8.66
C GLY A 158 5.69 -3.07 9.14
N SER A 159 6.66 -2.14 9.07
CA SER A 159 8.06 -2.33 9.42
C SER A 159 8.29 -2.76 10.88
N ALA A 160 9.25 -3.66 11.11
CA ALA A 160 9.68 -4.10 12.46
C ALA A 160 10.78 -3.22 13.06
N GLY A 161 11.66 -2.67 12.23
CA GLY A 161 12.86 -1.94 12.66
C GLY A 161 12.66 -0.43 12.78
N THR A 162 13.60 0.22 13.48
CA THR A 162 13.81 1.67 13.47
C THR A 162 15.32 1.89 13.29
N ASP A 163 15.80 1.51 12.12
CA ASP A 163 17.22 1.45 11.75
C ASP A 163 17.65 2.53 10.75
N GLY A 164 16.77 3.49 10.47
CA GLY A 164 17.07 4.55 9.51
C GLY A 164 17.25 4.07 8.07
N GLY A 165 16.86 2.82 7.77
CA GLY A 165 17.16 2.17 6.48
C GLY A 165 18.59 1.61 6.41
N ALA A 166 19.27 1.54 7.56
CA ALA A 166 20.61 0.99 7.70
C ALA A 166 20.72 0.23 9.03
N ALA A 167 21.65 -0.73 9.12
CA ALA A 167 21.97 -1.34 10.41
C ALA A 167 22.63 -0.26 11.30
N LEU A 168 21.97 0.12 12.39
CA LEU A 168 22.46 1.10 13.34
C LEU A 168 23.57 0.50 14.23
N ALA A 169 24.70 0.10 13.63
CA ALA A 169 25.97 0.03 14.34
C ALA A 169 26.56 1.43 14.42
N GLU A 170 27.53 1.66 15.32
CA GLU A 170 28.30 2.91 15.37
C GLU A 170 28.86 3.22 13.99
N ILE A 171 28.23 4.16 13.28
CA ILE A 171 28.57 4.52 11.89
C ILE A 171 29.41 5.78 11.94
N ASP A 172 30.73 5.62 12.01
CA ASP A 172 31.67 6.75 11.93
C ASP A 172 31.82 7.28 10.49
N ARG A 173 31.52 6.44 9.50
CA ARG A 173 31.72 6.77 8.08
C ARG A 173 30.81 5.95 7.16
N LEU A 174 30.15 6.63 6.23
CA LEU A 174 29.36 6.01 5.17
C LEU A 174 30.21 5.75 3.92
N ASP A 175 30.21 4.50 3.47
CA ASP A 175 30.80 4.11 2.19
C ASP A 175 29.71 3.78 1.16
N LEU A 176 29.58 4.62 0.14
CA LEU A 176 28.62 4.48 -0.94
C LEU A 176 29.17 3.71 -2.17
N THR A 177 30.43 3.25 -2.13
CA THR A 177 31.03 2.54 -3.27
C THR A 177 30.37 1.21 -3.57
N GLY A 178 29.68 0.61 -2.57
CA GLY A 178 28.90 -0.62 -2.72
C GLY A 178 27.47 -0.43 -3.22
N MET A 179 27.06 0.79 -3.55
CA MET A 179 25.70 1.02 -4.08
C MET A 179 25.52 0.30 -5.41
N HIS A 180 24.32 -0.25 -5.60
CA HIS A 180 24.01 -1.02 -6.81
C HIS A 180 24.14 -0.14 -8.08
N PRO A 181 24.94 -0.53 -9.08
CA PRO A 181 25.26 0.36 -10.21
C PRO A 181 24.05 0.75 -11.07
N ARG A 182 23.00 -0.07 -11.09
CA ARG A 182 21.77 0.22 -11.84
C ARG A 182 20.84 1.21 -11.13
N LEU A 183 21.08 1.58 -9.88
CA LEU A 183 20.30 2.61 -9.19
C LEU A 183 20.31 3.95 -9.91
N VAL A 184 21.42 4.30 -10.55
CA VAL A 184 21.56 5.56 -11.31
C VAL A 184 20.51 5.71 -12.44
N ALA A 185 20.04 4.58 -12.98
CA ALA A 185 19.07 4.55 -14.09
C ALA A 185 17.70 4.02 -13.66
N ALA A 186 17.52 3.70 -12.39
CA ALA A 186 16.26 3.18 -11.87
C ALA A 186 15.41 4.30 -11.26
N GLU A 187 14.11 4.22 -11.47
CA GLU A 187 13.12 5.01 -10.77
C GLU A 187 12.67 4.23 -9.51
N ILE A 188 12.89 4.80 -8.34
CA ILE A 188 12.43 4.23 -7.08
C ILE A 188 11.27 5.08 -6.56
N VAL A 189 10.11 4.45 -6.37
CA VAL A 189 8.92 5.12 -5.83
C VAL A 189 8.48 4.40 -4.57
N VAL A 190 8.29 5.15 -3.49
CA VAL A 190 7.94 4.60 -2.18
C VAL A 190 6.54 5.01 -1.80
N ALA A 191 5.71 4.04 -1.45
CA ALA A 191 4.38 4.26 -0.89
C ALA A 191 4.48 4.76 0.55
N CYS A 192 4.10 6.01 0.80
CA CYS A 192 4.25 6.66 2.10
C CYS A 192 3.06 7.60 2.36
N ASP A 193 2.29 7.30 3.41
CA ASP A 193 1.11 8.07 3.82
C ASP A 193 1.35 8.91 5.07
N VAL A 194 2.61 9.04 5.49
CA VAL A 194 2.98 9.82 6.67
C VAL A 194 4.01 10.88 6.31
N ASP A 195 3.99 11.99 7.04
CA ASP A 195 4.86 13.15 6.84
C ASP A 195 5.91 13.33 7.96
N ASN A 196 6.03 12.36 8.87
CA ASN A 196 6.93 12.42 10.00
C ASN A 196 8.40 12.64 9.57
N PRO A 197 9.12 13.56 10.21
CA PRO A 197 10.57 13.68 10.04
C PRO A 197 11.29 12.45 10.62
N LEU A 198 12.58 12.33 10.35
CA LEU A 198 13.38 11.20 10.85
C LEU A 198 13.52 11.24 12.37
N THR A 199 13.82 12.40 12.96
CA THR A 199 14.20 12.58 14.37
C THR A 199 13.25 13.50 15.14
N GLY A 200 13.41 13.52 16.46
CA GLY A 200 12.70 14.40 17.38
C GLY A 200 11.33 13.89 17.83
N PRO A 201 10.52 14.75 18.49
CA PRO A 201 9.25 14.31 19.12
C PRO A 201 8.20 13.77 18.15
N LYS A 202 8.31 14.12 16.87
CA LYS A 202 7.47 13.60 15.77
C LYS A 202 8.22 12.63 14.87
N GLY A 203 9.44 12.25 15.23
CA GLY A 203 10.33 11.40 14.46
C GLY A 203 9.97 9.91 14.51
N ALA A 204 10.73 9.14 13.73
CA ALA A 204 10.55 7.70 13.55
C ALA A 204 10.52 6.93 14.87
N ALA A 205 11.50 7.19 15.76
CA ALA A 205 11.63 6.50 17.05
C ALA A 205 10.50 6.88 18.00
N ALA A 206 10.20 8.17 18.13
CA ALA A 206 9.21 8.67 19.08
C ALA A 206 7.79 8.21 18.75
N VAL A 207 7.42 8.25 17.46
CA VAL A 207 6.05 7.95 17.02
C VAL A 207 5.84 6.45 16.83
N TYR A 208 6.78 5.75 16.21
CA TYR A 208 6.59 4.35 15.79
C TYR A 208 7.37 3.34 16.65
N GLY A 209 8.34 3.77 17.45
CA GLY A 209 9.10 2.91 18.35
C GLY A 209 8.25 2.14 19.37
N PRO A 210 7.29 2.77 20.06
CA PRO A 210 6.47 2.08 21.06
C PRO A 210 5.69 0.88 20.54
N GLN A 211 5.08 0.98 19.35
CA GLN A 211 4.37 -0.16 18.74
C GLN A 211 5.29 -1.31 18.29
N LYS A 212 6.60 -1.03 18.16
CA LYS A 212 7.65 -2.00 17.86
C LYS A 212 8.32 -2.55 19.13
N GLY A 213 7.83 -2.15 20.30
CA GLY A 213 8.29 -2.63 21.60
C GLY A 213 9.36 -1.77 22.28
N ALA A 214 9.66 -0.56 21.76
CA ALA A 214 10.62 0.34 22.37
C ALA A 214 10.03 0.98 23.64
N GLY A 215 10.78 0.86 24.76
CA GLY A 215 10.53 1.66 25.96
C GLY A 215 11.08 3.10 25.81
N PRO A 216 10.78 4.01 26.77
CA PRO A 216 11.23 5.39 26.67
C PRO A 216 12.74 5.54 26.47
N ALA A 217 13.55 4.77 27.19
CA ALA A 217 15.00 4.79 27.04
C ALA A 217 15.48 4.21 25.69
N ASP A 218 14.73 3.28 25.10
CA ASP A 218 15.05 2.75 23.78
C ASP A 218 14.71 3.78 22.70
N VAL A 219 13.61 4.53 22.86
CA VAL A 219 13.23 5.63 21.96
C VAL A 219 14.33 6.68 21.90
N GLU A 220 14.87 7.11 23.06
CA GLU A 220 15.98 8.08 23.12
C GLU A 220 17.23 7.55 22.40
N LYS A 221 17.59 6.27 22.61
CA LYS A 221 18.73 5.63 21.92
C LYS A 221 18.52 5.56 20.41
N LEU A 222 17.33 5.14 19.97
CA LEU A 222 17.00 5.02 18.55
C LEU A 222 17.00 6.39 17.87
N ASP A 223 16.42 7.42 18.53
CA ASP A 223 16.39 8.78 17.96
C ASP A 223 17.81 9.34 17.80
N ALA A 224 18.67 9.17 18.83
CA ALA A 224 20.06 9.55 18.72
C ALA A 224 20.80 8.79 17.61
N ALA A 225 20.58 7.48 17.48
CA ALA A 225 21.25 6.64 16.50
C ALA A 225 20.84 7.01 15.05
N VAL A 226 19.55 7.21 14.78
CA VAL A 226 19.11 7.66 13.45
C VAL A 226 19.54 9.10 13.16
N GLY A 227 19.74 9.93 14.20
CA GLY A 227 20.33 11.26 14.06
C GLY A 227 21.78 11.20 13.60
N HIS A 228 22.63 10.39 14.24
CA HIS A 228 24.01 10.15 13.82
C HIS A 228 24.10 9.58 12.40
N TRP A 229 23.18 8.66 12.06
CA TRP A 229 23.06 8.15 10.72
C TRP A 229 22.79 9.26 9.69
N ALA A 230 21.85 10.16 10.00
CA ALA A 230 21.55 11.29 9.15
C ALA A 230 22.75 12.24 8.97
N ASP A 231 23.55 12.46 10.03
CA ASP A 231 24.78 13.25 9.96
C ASP A 231 25.81 12.60 9.00
N ALA A 232 26.00 11.27 9.09
CA ALA A 232 26.88 10.53 8.20
C ALA A 232 26.41 10.58 6.74
N VAL A 233 25.12 10.46 6.50
CA VAL A 233 24.52 10.56 5.15
C VAL A 233 24.68 11.97 4.60
N ALA A 234 24.40 13.01 5.40
CA ALA A 234 24.56 14.40 4.99
C ALA A 234 26.00 14.73 4.64
N ALA A 235 26.97 14.22 5.43
CA ALA A 235 28.39 14.38 5.15
C ALA A 235 28.83 13.71 3.84
N ALA A 236 28.25 12.56 3.50
CA ALA A 236 28.60 11.81 2.29
C ALA A 236 27.89 12.32 1.03
N THR A 237 26.63 12.79 1.14
CA THR A 237 25.81 13.20 -0.01
C THR A 237 25.78 14.72 -0.22
N GLY A 238 26.13 15.51 0.80
CA GLY A 238 26.04 16.97 0.78
C GLY A 238 24.61 17.51 1.05
N ALA A 239 23.64 16.64 1.36
CA ALA A 239 22.26 17.03 1.60
C ALA A 239 21.71 16.41 2.90
N ASP A 240 21.13 17.23 3.76
CA ASP A 240 20.41 16.79 4.96
C ASP A 240 18.91 16.71 4.67
N LEU A 241 18.38 15.48 4.63
CA LEU A 241 16.97 15.20 4.34
C LEU A 241 16.20 14.69 5.56
N ARG A 242 16.75 14.80 6.78
CA ARG A 242 16.11 14.29 8.00
C ARG A 242 14.76 14.91 8.32
N ASP A 243 14.55 16.18 7.93
CA ASP A 243 13.30 16.92 8.14
C ASP A 243 12.35 16.85 6.95
N SER A 244 12.71 16.09 5.91
CA SER A 244 11.81 15.90 4.76
C SER A 244 10.56 15.15 5.18
N PRO A 245 9.36 15.53 4.68
CA PRO A 245 8.14 14.79 4.93
C PRO A 245 8.30 13.32 4.54
N GLY A 246 7.94 12.40 5.44
CA GLY A 246 8.08 10.97 5.24
C GLY A 246 9.46 10.37 5.52
N ALA A 247 10.47 11.17 5.89
CA ALA A 247 11.78 10.65 6.26
C ALA A 247 11.72 9.66 7.45
N GLY A 248 10.80 9.87 8.40
CA GLY A 248 10.59 8.97 9.53
C GLY A 248 9.77 7.72 9.22
N ALA A 249 9.19 7.62 8.03
CA ALA A 249 8.38 6.48 7.65
C ALA A 249 9.16 5.16 7.75
N ALA A 250 8.46 4.12 8.21
CA ALA A 250 9.02 2.78 8.38
C ALA A 250 10.31 2.73 9.22
N GLY A 251 10.40 3.59 10.25
CA GLY A 251 11.58 3.62 11.12
C GLY A 251 12.81 4.25 10.48
N GLY A 252 12.60 5.14 9.49
CA GLY A 252 13.63 5.87 8.76
C GLY A 252 14.01 5.22 7.42
N VAL A 253 13.34 4.17 6.98
CA VAL A 253 13.49 3.65 5.61
C VAL A 253 13.14 4.73 4.58
N GLY A 254 12.13 5.59 4.88
CA GLY A 254 11.81 6.75 4.06
C GLY A 254 13.00 7.70 3.88
N PHE A 255 13.77 7.97 4.93
CA PHE A 255 14.98 8.79 4.87
C PHE A 255 16.03 8.17 3.95
N ALA A 256 16.35 6.87 4.14
CA ALA A 256 17.31 6.19 3.29
C ALA A 256 16.87 6.17 1.82
N ALA A 257 15.58 5.95 1.57
CA ALA A 257 15.03 5.98 0.22
C ALA A 257 15.20 7.34 -0.44
N LEU A 258 14.90 8.43 0.27
CA LEU A 258 15.08 9.80 -0.23
C LEU A 258 16.56 10.12 -0.46
N ALA A 259 17.40 9.89 0.56
CA ALA A 259 18.77 10.40 0.59
C ALA A 259 19.76 9.55 -0.22
N LEU A 260 19.55 8.23 -0.30
CA LEU A 260 20.48 7.29 -0.91
C LEU A 260 19.98 6.68 -2.22
N LEU A 261 18.67 6.41 -2.31
CA LEU A 261 18.11 5.81 -3.52
C LEU A 261 17.52 6.83 -4.49
N GLY A 262 17.48 8.12 -4.11
CA GLY A 262 16.85 9.17 -4.93
C GLY A 262 15.36 8.93 -5.15
N ALA A 263 14.70 8.28 -4.21
CA ALA A 263 13.31 7.88 -4.33
C ALA A 263 12.35 9.07 -4.28
N THR A 264 11.20 8.90 -4.94
CA THR A 264 10.04 9.77 -4.78
C THR A 264 9.05 9.13 -3.83
N LEU A 265 8.59 9.86 -2.80
CA LEU A 265 7.50 9.40 -1.94
C LEU A 265 6.15 9.79 -2.57
N ARG A 266 5.20 8.86 -2.58
CA ARG A 266 3.83 9.08 -3.07
C ARG A 266 2.82 8.45 -2.11
N PRO A 267 1.58 8.97 -2.04
CA PRO A 267 0.51 8.30 -1.30
C PRO A 267 0.37 6.84 -1.76
N GLY A 268 0.25 5.94 -0.77
CA GLY A 268 0.25 4.51 -1.04
C GLY A 268 -0.91 4.08 -1.92
N ILE A 269 -2.10 4.56 -1.61
CA ILE A 269 -3.29 4.21 -2.40
C ILE A 269 -3.18 4.68 -3.86
N ASP A 270 -2.64 5.88 -4.13
CA ASP A 270 -2.49 6.38 -5.50
C ASP A 270 -1.56 5.47 -6.31
N LEU A 271 -0.46 5.03 -5.69
CA LEU A 271 0.46 4.09 -6.32
C LEU A 271 -0.18 2.74 -6.63
N ILE A 272 -1.01 2.24 -5.70
CA ILE A 272 -1.70 0.97 -5.89
C ILE A 272 -2.75 1.08 -6.98
N LEU A 273 -3.53 2.17 -7.01
CA LEU A 273 -4.51 2.40 -8.08
C LEU A 273 -3.85 2.47 -9.46
N ASP A 274 -2.66 3.09 -9.56
CA ASP A 274 -1.85 3.08 -10.79
C ASP A 274 -1.38 1.65 -11.15
N LEU A 275 -0.89 0.86 -10.18
CA LEU A 275 -0.38 -0.49 -10.39
C LEU A 275 -1.45 -1.49 -10.85
N VAL A 276 -2.69 -1.31 -10.42
CA VAL A 276 -3.80 -2.21 -10.77
C VAL A 276 -4.65 -1.68 -11.93
N ASP A 277 -4.18 -0.66 -12.64
CA ASP A 277 -4.88 0.01 -13.74
C ASP A 277 -6.34 0.38 -13.38
N PHE A 278 -6.53 0.87 -12.14
CA PHE A 278 -7.86 1.08 -11.56
C PHE A 278 -8.72 2.02 -12.39
N HIS A 279 -8.12 3.07 -12.96
CA HIS A 279 -8.84 4.03 -13.80
C HIS A 279 -9.44 3.37 -15.06
N ASP A 280 -8.76 2.39 -15.63
CA ASP A 280 -9.28 1.62 -16.77
C ASP A 280 -10.44 0.71 -16.34
N GLN A 281 -10.41 0.18 -15.12
CA GLN A 281 -11.48 -0.63 -14.56
C GLN A 281 -12.75 0.19 -14.23
N LEU A 282 -12.65 1.51 -14.05
CA LEU A 282 -13.81 2.39 -13.89
C LEU A 282 -14.62 2.55 -15.17
N VAL A 283 -14.03 2.28 -16.35
CA VAL A 283 -14.74 2.43 -17.63
C VAL A 283 -15.88 1.42 -17.72
N GLY A 284 -17.11 1.91 -17.73
CA GLY A 284 -18.32 1.08 -17.76
C GLY A 284 -18.78 0.57 -16.38
N ALA A 285 -18.11 0.95 -15.30
CA ALA A 285 -18.60 0.66 -13.95
C ALA A 285 -19.85 1.51 -13.64
N THR A 286 -20.85 0.89 -13.03
CA THR A 286 -22.13 1.52 -12.63
C THR A 286 -22.22 1.76 -11.11
N LEU A 287 -21.38 1.05 -10.37
CA LEU A 287 -21.25 1.16 -8.92
C LEU A 287 -19.83 0.72 -8.54
N VAL A 288 -19.20 1.44 -7.63
CA VAL A 288 -17.97 1.03 -6.97
C VAL A 288 -18.29 0.62 -5.52
N ILE A 289 -17.77 -0.54 -5.11
CA ILE A 289 -17.83 -1.00 -3.73
C ILE A 289 -16.41 -1.03 -3.20
N THR A 290 -16.12 -0.17 -2.23
CA THR A 290 -14.85 -0.17 -1.51
C THR A 290 -15.02 -0.69 -0.09
N GLY A 291 -13.95 -0.81 0.69
CA GLY A 291 -14.06 -1.23 2.08
C GLY A 291 -12.73 -1.47 2.77
N GLU A 292 -12.82 -1.58 4.08
CA GLU A 292 -11.74 -2.00 4.99
C GLU A 292 -12.34 -2.52 6.29
N GLY A 293 -11.51 -3.09 7.20
CA GLY A 293 -12.00 -3.66 8.47
C GLY A 293 -12.68 -2.65 9.39
N SER A 294 -12.27 -1.39 9.42
CA SER A 294 -12.87 -0.32 10.23
C SER A 294 -12.83 1.01 9.50
N LEU A 295 -13.98 1.57 9.18
CA LEU A 295 -14.10 2.94 8.70
C LEU A 295 -14.01 3.91 9.88
N ASP A 296 -12.98 4.72 9.93
CA ASP A 296 -12.73 5.72 10.96
C ASP A 296 -12.13 7.01 10.37
N GLU A 297 -11.76 7.97 11.21
CA GLU A 297 -11.18 9.24 10.74
C GLU A 297 -9.90 9.04 9.92
N GLN A 298 -9.10 8.00 10.21
CA GLN A 298 -7.90 7.72 9.42
C GLN A 298 -8.26 7.28 8.00
N THR A 299 -9.42 6.63 7.81
CA THR A 299 -9.92 6.27 6.47
C THR A 299 -10.03 7.49 5.56
N LEU A 300 -10.39 8.66 6.12
CA LEU A 300 -10.56 9.91 5.37
C LEU A 300 -9.21 10.53 4.94
N HIS A 301 -8.09 10.06 5.47
CA HIS A 301 -6.76 10.63 5.28
C HIS A 301 -5.81 9.68 4.52
N GLY A 302 -6.17 9.33 3.26
CA GLY A 302 -5.25 8.64 2.36
C GLY A 302 -5.28 7.10 2.39
N LYS A 303 -6.20 6.46 3.15
CA LYS A 303 -6.36 5.01 3.09
C LYS A 303 -7.13 4.56 1.83
N ALA A 304 -7.10 3.25 1.57
CA ALA A 304 -7.68 2.66 0.37
C ALA A 304 -9.12 3.11 0.05
N PRO A 305 -10.09 3.15 0.99
CA PRO A 305 -11.45 3.58 0.66
C PRO A 305 -11.54 5.04 0.21
N ALA A 306 -10.71 5.94 0.75
CA ALA A 306 -10.72 7.36 0.35
C ALA A 306 -10.18 7.54 -1.07
N GLY A 307 -9.07 6.89 -1.42
CA GLY A 307 -8.49 6.97 -2.77
C GLY A 307 -9.40 6.35 -3.83
N VAL A 308 -9.95 5.16 -3.55
CA VAL A 308 -10.94 4.50 -4.41
C VAL A 308 -12.17 5.38 -4.62
N SER A 309 -12.70 5.98 -3.54
CA SER A 309 -13.86 6.86 -3.62
C SER A 309 -13.55 8.12 -4.43
N SER A 310 -12.40 8.75 -4.20
CA SER A 310 -11.97 9.93 -4.94
C SER A 310 -11.90 9.66 -6.44
N ALA A 311 -11.28 8.56 -6.85
CA ALA A 311 -11.15 8.19 -8.25
C ALA A 311 -12.51 7.89 -8.90
N ALA A 312 -13.38 7.17 -8.19
CA ALA A 312 -14.72 6.83 -8.70
C ALA A 312 -15.63 8.05 -8.81
N VAL A 313 -15.61 8.95 -7.82
CA VAL A 313 -16.36 10.21 -7.84
C VAL A 313 -15.90 11.12 -8.99
N ALA A 314 -14.59 11.20 -9.24
CA ALA A 314 -14.04 11.94 -10.38
C ALA A 314 -14.53 11.37 -11.73
N ALA A 315 -14.82 10.07 -11.80
CA ALA A 315 -15.43 9.41 -12.95
C ALA A 315 -16.97 9.49 -12.96
N GLY A 316 -17.61 10.11 -11.97
CA GLY A 316 -19.07 10.25 -11.86
C GLY A 316 -19.78 8.95 -11.43
N ILE A 317 -19.08 8.00 -10.81
CA ILE A 317 -19.60 6.70 -10.41
C ILE A 317 -19.92 6.71 -8.91
N PRO A 318 -21.14 6.28 -8.50
CA PRO A 318 -21.49 6.20 -7.08
C PRO A 318 -20.63 5.16 -6.35
N VAL A 319 -20.33 5.46 -5.06
CA VAL A 319 -19.49 4.60 -4.22
C VAL A 319 -20.23 4.21 -2.97
N VAL A 320 -20.22 2.94 -2.63
CA VAL A 320 -20.63 2.44 -1.30
C VAL A 320 -19.44 1.75 -0.63
N ALA A 321 -19.47 1.69 0.70
CA ALA A 321 -18.42 1.02 1.46
C ALA A 321 -18.96 -0.19 2.22
N VAL A 322 -18.14 -1.25 2.33
CA VAL A 322 -18.34 -2.38 3.23
C VAL A 322 -17.28 -2.34 4.33
N CYS A 323 -17.66 -2.65 5.57
CA CYS A 323 -16.70 -2.63 6.68
C CYS A 323 -17.09 -3.60 7.79
N GLY A 324 -16.12 -3.97 8.63
CA GLY A 324 -16.40 -4.66 9.87
C GLY A 324 -17.21 -3.77 10.83
N ARG A 325 -16.73 -2.53 11.02
CA ARG A 325 -17.44 -1.48 11.78
C ARG A 325 -17.34 -0.13 11.09
N ASN A 326 -18.36 0.69 11.26
CA ASN A 326 -18.38 2.08 10.82
C ASN A 326 -18.40 3.04 12.03
N LEU A 327 -17.40 3.92 12.12
CA LEU A 327 -17.30 4.96 13.14
C LEU A 327 -17.50 6.37 12.56
N LEU A 328 -17.72 6.46 11.24
CA LEU A 328 -17.97 7.72 10.56
C LEU A 328 -19.45 8.07 10.56
N SER A 329 -19.74 9.35 10.70
CA SER A 329 -21.07 9.90 10.49
C SER A 329 -21.43 9.93 8.99
N ASP A 330 -22.74 9.96 8.69
CA ASP A 330 -23.23 10.12 7.32
C ASP A 330 -22.68 11.38 6.62
N GLY A 331 -22.42 12.45 7.40
CA GLY A 331 -21.82 13.68 6.87
C GLY A 331 -20.39 13.47 6.41
N GLN A 332 -19.59 12.73 7.19
CA GLN A 332 -18.20 12.39 6.85
C GLN A 332 -18.14 11.44 5.65
N LEU A 333 -19.00 10.42 5.61
CA LEU A 333 -19.12 9.51 4.47
C LEU A 333 -19.43 10.29 3.18
N ARG A 334 -20.45 11.14 3.19
CA ARG A 334 -20.80 11.95 2.02
C ARG A 334 -19.71 12.94 1.61
N ALA A 335 -19.01 13.53 2.57
CA ALA A 335 -17.87 14.41 2.28
C ALA A 335 -16.71 13.66 1.61
N SER A 336 -16.54 12.35 1.88
CA SER A 336 -15.56 11.49 1.20
C SER A 336 -16.08 10.84 -0.09
N GLY A 337 -17.30 11.19 -0.55
CA GLY A 337 -17.91 10.66 -1.76
C GLY A 337 -18.59 9.30 -1.61
N ILE A 338 -18.66 8.75 -0.39
CA ILE A 338 -19.31 7.47 -0.08
C ILE A 338 -20.78 7.73 0.20
N VAL A 339 -21.68 7.19 -0.62
CA VAL A 339 -23.12 7.43 -0.52
C VAL A 339 -23.79 6.59 0.58
N ALA A 340 -23.23 5.43 0.90
CA ALA A 340 -23.68 4.56 1.98
C ALA A 340 -22.53 3.67 2.48
N ALA A 341 -22.53 3.34 3.75
CA ALA A 341 -21.64 2.33 4.34
C ALA A 341 -22.49 1.21 4.95
N TYR A 342 -22.01 -0.02 4.79
CA TYR A 342 -22.66 -1.24 5.27
C TYR A 342 -21.69 -1.96 6.20
N SER A 343 -22.10 -2.15 7.47
CA SER A 343 -21.22 -2.69 8.51
C SER A 343 -21.63 -4.10 8.92
N LEU A 344 -20.65 -4.98 9.15
CA LEU A 344 -20.92 -6.31 9.70
C LEU A 344 -21.55 -6.25 11.08
N LEU A 345 -21.17 -5.25 11.91
CA LEU A 345 -21.74 -5.07 13.23
C LEU A 345 -23.24 -4.71 13.22
N GLU A 346 -23.80 -4.27 12.09
CA GLU A 346 -25.25 -4.04 11.94
C GLU A 346 -26.05 -5.34 11.84
N ILE A 347 -25.42 -6.44 11.39
CA ILE A 347 -26.05 -7.74 11.20
C ILE A 347 -25.58 -8.81 12.19
N GLU A 348 -24.42 -8.62 12.81
CA GLU A 348 -23.86 -9.45 13.88
C GLU A 348 -23.19 -8.54 14.93
N PRO A 349 -23.83 -8.32 16.10
CA PRO A 349 -23.29 -7.37 17.08
C PRO A 349 -22.01 -7.81 17.80
N ASP A 350 -21.64 -9.10 17.74
CA ASP A 350 -20.42 -9.61 18.36
C ASP A 350 -19.20 -9.45 17.42
N PRO A 351 -18.23 -8.60 17.77
CA PRO A 351 -17.03 -8.40 16.94
C PRO A 351 -16.22 -9.67 16.71
N ALA A 352 -16.16 -10.58 17.68
CA ALA A 352 -15.41 -11.83 17.53
C ALA A 352 -16.07 -12.74 16.48
N ARG A 353 -17.40 -12.79 16.47
CA ARG A 353 -18.14 -13.50 15.42
C ARG A 353 -18.04 -12.82 14.07
N CYS A 354 -18.05 -11.48 14.04
CA CYS A 354 -17.80 -10.74 12.80
C CYS A 354 -16.46 -11.12 12.19
N MET A 355 -15.40 -11.26 12.99
CA MET A 355 -14.09 -11.67 12.50
C MET A 355 -14.07 -13.14 12.05
N ALA A 356 -14.66 -14.04 12.81
CA ALA A 356 -14.66 -15.48 12.52
C ALA A 356 -15.49 -15.84 11.28
N ASP A 357 -16.62 -15.17 11.07
CA ASP A 357 -17.59 -15.45 10.00
C ASP A 357 -17.64 -14.35 8.92
N ALA A 358 -16.59 -13.51 8.82
CA ALA A 358 -16.61 -12.29 8.00
C ALA A 358 -17.05 -12.54 6.56
N GLY A 359 -16.56 -13.59 5.91
CA GLY A 359 -16.90 -13.91 4.51
C GLY A 359 -18.42 -14.14 4.34
N ARG A 360 -19.03 -14.97 5.19
CA ARG A 360 -20.48 -15.26 5.14
C ARG A 360 -21.32 -14.03 5.47
N LEU A 361 -20.84 -13.21 6.39
CA LEU A 361 -21.54 -11.97 6.76
C LEU A 361 -21.45 -10.95 5.63
N LEU A 362 -20.30 -10.83 4.95
CA LEU A 362 -20.14 -9.99 3.76
C LEU A 362 -21.06 -10.41 2.61
N GLU A 363 -21.23 -11.73 2.38
CA GLU A 363 -22.16 -12.21 1.37
C GLU A 363 -23.60 -11.74 1.67
N ARG A 364 -24.05 -11.86 2.93
CA ARG A 364 -25.37 -11.36 3.36
C ARG A 364 -25.50 -9.84 3.25
N LEU A 365 -24.45 -9.12 3.62
CA LEU A 365 -24.41 -7.67 3.50
C LEU A 365 -24.51 -7.23 2.03
N ALA A 366 -23.85 -7.95 1.14
CA ALA A 366 -23.89 -7.69 -0.29
C ALA A 366 -25.27 -7.98 -0.93
N GLU A 367 -26.05 -8.91 -0.38
CA GLU A 367 -27.45 -9.11 -0.77
C GLU A 367 -28.28 -7.84 -0.48
N THR A 368 -28.05 -7.20 0.67
CA THR A 368 -28.68 -5.92 1.02
C THR A 368 -28.23 -4.80 0.07
N ILE A 369 -26.91 -4.70 -0.21
CA ILE A 369 -26.38 -3.72 -1.18
C ILE A 369 -27.04 -3.90 -2.55
N ALA A 370 -27.20 -5.15 -3.02
CA ALA A 370 -27.84 -5.42 -4.29
C ALA A 370 -29.30 -4.97 -4.32
N ALA A 371 -30.04 -5.20 -3.23
CA ALA A 371 -31.44 -4.77 -3.12
C ALA A 371 -31.55 -3.23 -3.10
N ASP A 372 -30.67 -2.54 -2.38
CA ASP A 372 -30.72 -1.10 -2.19
C ASP A 372 -30.22 -0.33 -3.44
N GLN A 373 -29.09 -0.76 -4.00
CA GLN A 373 -28.36 0.01 -5.01
C GLN A 373 -28.65 -0.45 -6.45
N LEU A 374 -28.90 -1.74 -6.68
CA LEU A 374 -29.06 -2.29 -8.04
C LEU A 374 -30.50 -2.51 -8.46
N ALA A 375 -31.43 -2.79 -7.51
CA ALA A 375 -32.83 -2.99 -7.86
C ALA A 375 -33.54 -1.68 -8.24
N ALA A 376 -33.10 -0.53 -7.72
CA ALA A 376 -33.64 0.78 -8.07
C ALA A 376 -33.30 1.19 -9.52
N SER A 377 -32.08 0.90 -9.97
CA SER A 377 -31.60 1.26 -11.32
C SER A 377 -32.35 0.53 -12.44
N ARG A 378 -32.84 -0.70 -12.19
CA ARG A 378 -33.65 -1.46 -13.17
C ARG A 378 -35.04 -0.89 -13.40
N ARG A 379 -35.62 -0.16 -12.43
CA ARG A 379 -36.95 0.46 -12.56
C ARG A 379 -36.96 1.75 -13.38
N VAL A 380 -35.82 2.41 -13.50
CA VAL A 380 -35.68 3.67 -14.26
C VAL A 380 -35.40 3.38 -15.75
N GLY A 381 -34.73 2.27 -16.09
CA GLY A 381 -34.43 1.87 -17.48
C GLY A 381 -35.57 1.16 -18.24
N GLN A 382 -36.70 0.89 -17.57
CA GLN A 382 -37.92 0.24 -18.18
C GLN A 382 -39.08 1.22 -18.41
N ARG A 383 -38.88 2.52 -18.30
CA ARG A 383 -39.88 3.54 -18.60
C ARG A 383 -39.57 4.30 -19.88
#